data_728db95d9651ff05df1f4a3b6363ab90
#
_entry.id   728db95d9651ff05df1f4a3b6363ab90
#
_cell.length_a   1.000
_cell.length_b   1.000
_cell.length_c   1.000
_cell.angle_alpha   90.00
_cell.angle_beta   90.00
_cell.angle_gamma   90.00
#
_symmetry.space_group_name_H-M   'P 1'
#
loop_
_entity.id
_entity.type
_entity.pdbx_description
1 polymer ?
#
loop_
_entity_poly.entity_id
_entity_poly.type
_entity_poly.pdbx_seq_one_letter_code
_entity_poly.pdbx_strand_id
1 'polypeptide(L)'
;PNFLSCLSYVCLDRREGKLLNGQEPYGVNRVAAAGIPFRHLAGCIISNEYFDAFPVHQVTVVEGTLSEIYVTQEEGDLVTNAGALSDIALAARFDDLDLKLEEGQVAEVNLALGSWAQEAAQALHRGFILTVDYGDRASDLYSAQNRRRGTLTTFYNHTQIDAPLRYIGRQDITAQVDFTSLVNAGHSNGI
;
A
#
# COMPACT_ATOMS: atom_id res chain seq x y z
N PRO A 1 26.52 -19.20 -20.82
CA PRO A 1 25.68 -18.05 -21.14
C PRO A 1 25.89 -16.96 -20.10
N ASN A 2 26.02 -15.72 -20.57
CA ASN A 2 26.07 -14.56 -19.67
C ASN A 2 24.70 -14.41 -19.03
N PHE A 3 24.64 -14.08 -17.71
CA PHE A 3 23.39 -13.86 -16.97
C PHE A 3 22.41 -12.92 -17.72
N LEU A 4 22.94 -11.82 -18.27
CA LEU A 4 22.13 -10.85 -19.02
C LEU A 4 21.48 -11.43 -20.27
N SER A 5 22.06 -12.45 -20.90
CA SER A 5 21.46 -13.09 -22.09
C SER A 5 20.27 -14.01 -21.76
N CYS A 6 20.09 -14.33 -20.46
CA CYS A 6 19.00 -15.17 -19.96
C CYS A 6 17.94 -14.35 -19.21
N LEU A 7 18.18 -13.04 -19.02
CA LEU A 7 17.29 -12.15 -18.29
C LEU A 7 16.25 -11.54 -19.22
N SER A 8 14.97 -11.69 -18.88
CA SER A 8 13.87 -10.90 -19.44
C SER A 8 13.36 -9.97 -18.35
N TYR A 9 13.59 -8.66 -18.51
CA TYR A 9 13.13 -7.67 -17.56
C TYR A 9 11.84 -7.00 -18.06
N VAL A 10 10.83 -6.96 -17.21
CA VAL A 10 9.56 -6.29 -17.49
C VAL A 10 9.28 -5.26 -16.41
N CYS A 11 9.10 -4.01 -16.81
CA CYS A 11 8.62 -2.95 -15.95
C CYS A 11 7.09 -2.86 -16.07
N LEU A 12 6.39 -2.97 -14.96
CA LEU A 12 4.93 -2.89 -14.90
C LEU A 12 4.51 -1.58 -14.24
N ASP A 13 3.63 -0.83 -14.89
CA ASP A 13 3.02 0.39 -14.34
C ASP A 13 1.53 0.43 -14.69
N ARG A 14 0.74 1.13 -13.89
CA ARG A 14 -0.70 1.34 -14.17
C ARG A 14 -0.94 2.33 -15.30
N ARG A 15 0.01 3.21 -15.63
CA ARG A 15 -0.11 4.30 -16.61
C ARG A 15 0.87 4.15 -17.75
N GLU A 16 0.38 4.25 -18.98
CA GLU A 16 1.21 4.27 -20.19
C GLU A 16 2.15 5.49 -20.28
N GLY A 17 1.80 6.60 -19.68
CA GLY A 17 2.42 7.91 -19.94
C GLY A 17 3.74 8.21 -19.23
N LYS A 18 4.23 7.36 -18.31
CA LYS A 18 5.53 7.55 -17.61
C LYS A 18 6.64 6.68 -18.18
N LEU A 19 6.45 6.12 -19.35
CA LEU A 19 7.48 5.38 -20.04
C LEU A 19 8.57 6.36 -20.51
N LEU A 20 9.75 6.29 -19.87
CA LEU A 20 10.86 7.21 -20.09
C LEU A 20 11.21 7.34 -21.57
N ASN A 21 11.55 8.57 -22.00
CA ASN A 21 11.90 8.92 -23.37
C ASN A 21 13.12 8.13 -23.88
N GLY A 22 12.87 6.98 -24.52
CA GLY A 22 13.73 6.43 -25.58
C GLY A 22 15.18 6.03 -25.28
N GLN A 23 15.66 6.09 -24.03
CA GLN A 23 17.01 5.61 -23.65
C GLN A 23 16.90 4.50 -22.61
N GLU A 24 16.34 3.38 -23.02
CA GLU A 24 16.24 2.20 -22.17
C GLU A 24 17.56 1.41 -22.19
N PRO A 25 18.06 1.02 -21.02
CA PRO A 25 19.10 0.00 -20.98
C PRO A 25 18.55 -1.31 -21.56
N TYR A 26 19.38 -2.02 -22.26
CA TYR A 26 19.12 -3.25 -23.03
C TYR A 26 17.98 -4.14 -22.49
N GLY A 27 16.96 -4.38 -23.33
CA GLY A 27 16.02 -5.48 -23.14
C GLY A 27 14.92 -5.27 -22.10
N VAL A 28 14.62 -4.02 -21.71
CA VAL A 28 13.49 -3.72 -20.82
C VAL A 28 12.19 -3.70 -21.61
N ASN A 29 11.27 -4.59 -21.27
CA ASN A 29 9.90 -4.55 -21.76
C ASN A 29 9.04 -3.75 -20.79
N ARG A 30 8.10 -2.97 -21.30
CA ARG A 30 7.17 -2.18 -20.48
C ARG A 30 5.74 -2.62 -20.73
N VAL A 31 4.98 -2.77 -19.68
CA VAL A 31 3.58 -3.20 -19.72
C VAL A 31 2.77 -2.26 -18.84
N ALA A 32 1.72 -1.69 -19.38
CA ALA A 32 0.71 -0.96 -18.62
C ALA A 32 -0.44 -1.90 -18.27
N ALA A 33 -0.69 -2.11 -16.98
CA ALA A 33 -1.79 -2.93 -16.50
C ALA A 33 -2.22 -2.53 -15.08
N ALA A 34 -3.49 -2.78 -14.76
CA ALA A 34 -4.03 -2.49 -13.44
C ALA A 34 -3.60 -3.50 -12.35
N GLY A 35 -3.10 -4.67 -12.74
CA GLY A 35 -2.63 -5.75 -11.88
C GLY A 35 -1.48 -6.50 -12.55
N ILE A 36 -1.17 -7.71 -12.10
CA ILE A 36 -0.08 -8.54 -12.64
C ILE A 36 -0.62 -9.43 -13.79
N PRO A 37 -0.42 -9.05 -15.07
CA PRO A 37 -1.05 -9.73 -16.22
C PRO A 37 -0.31 -11.01 -16.65
N PHE A 38 0.61 -11.49 -15.84
CA PHE A 38 1.46 -12.64 -16.16
C PHE A 38 0.97 -13.91 -15.45
N ARG A 39 1.36 -15.06 -16.01
CA ARG A 39 1.15 -16.39 -15.42
C ARG A 39 2.39 -17.23 -15.66
N HIS A 40 2.62 -18.19 -14.77
CA HIS A 40 3.74 -19.14 -14.87
C HIS A 40 5.13 -18.48 -14.93
N LEU A 41 5.30 -17.35 -14.24
CA LEU A 41 6.60 -16.70 -14.14
C LEU A 41 7.59 -17.59 -13.38
N ALA A 42 8.78 -17.74 -13.95
CA ALA A 42 9.94 -18.29 -13.26
C ALA A 42 10.98 -17.17 -13.12
N GLY A 43 11.13 -16.61 -11.91
CA GLY A 43 12.02 -15.47 -11.72
C GLY A 43 11.76 -14.70 -10.44
N CYS A 44 11.80 -13.39 -10.52
CA CYS A 44 11.61 -12.51 -9.37
C CYS A 44 10.61 -11.39 -9.70
N ILE A 45 9.63 -11.19 -8.81
CA ILE A 45 8.78 -10.01 -8.78
C ILE A 45 9.43 -9.03 -7.80
N ILE A 46 9.80 -7.85 -8.27
CA ILE A 46 10.47 -6.84 -7.44
C ILE A 46 9.58 -5.60 -7.38
N SER A 47 9.33 -5.11 -6.17
CA SER A 47 8.66 -3.84 -5.92
C SER A 47 9.50 -2.94 -5.02
N ASN A 48 9.57 -1.65 -5.35
CA ASN A 48 10.23 -0.63 -4.53
C ASN A 48 9.29 0.57 -4.40
N GLU A 49 8.99 0.98 -3.17
CA GLU A 49 8.04 2.06 -2.88
C GLU A 49 6.75 1.89 -3.71
N TYR A 50 6.11 0.74 -3.54
CA TYR A 50 4.95 0.35 -4.34
C TYR A 50 3.67 0.29 -3.50
N PHE A 51 3.75 -0.28 -2.29
CA PHE A 51 2.60 -0.44 -1.42
C PHE A 51 2.28 0.80 -0.61
N ASP A 52 3.27 1.65 -0.35
CA ASP A 52 3.08 2.92 0.37
C ASP A 52 2.10 3.86 -0.36
N ALA A 53 2.04 3.77 -1.70
CA ALA A 53 1.14 4.53 -2.55
C ALA A 53 -0.26 3.88 -2.74
N PHE A 54 -0.54 2.74 -2.10
CA PHE A 54 -1.85 2.11 -2.18
C PHE A 54 -2.89 2.91 -1.42
N PRO A 55 -4.16 2.89 -1.88
CA PRO A 55 -5.24 3.49 -1.10
C PRO A 55 -5.39 2.78 0.24
N VAL A 56 -5.56 3.58 1.28
CA VAL A 56 -5.77 3.12 2.65
C VAL A 56 -7.08 3.66 3.21
N HIS A 57 -7.67 2.90 4.12
CA HIS A 57 -8.71 3.38 5.00
C HIS A 57 -8.06 3.93 6.27
N GLN A 58 -8.45 5.13 6.69
CA GLN A 58 -8.07 5.62 8.01
C GLN A 58 -9.15 5.26 9.01
N VAL A 59 -8.74 4.70 10.14
CA VAL A 59 -9.64 4.35 11.24
C VAL A 59 -9.19 5.02 12.54
N THR A 60 -10.13 5.20 13.44
CA THR A 60 -9.90 5.77 14.78
C THR A 60 -10.85 5.15 15.79
N VAL A 61 -10.58 5.35 17.07
CA VAL A 61 -11.51 4.96 18.13
C VAL A 61 -12.22 6.19 18.67
N VAL A 62 -13.55 6.15 18.67
CA VAL A 62 -14.42 7.21 19.21
C VAL A 62 -15.38 6.59 20.21
N GLU A 63 -15.34 7.05 21.45
CA GLU A 63 -16.16 6.53 22.55
C GLU A 63 -16.07 4.99 22.69
N GLY A 64 -14.84 4.47 22.57
CA GLY A 64 -14.54 3.04 22.66
C GLY A 64 -14.95 2.22 21.42
N THR A 65 -15.45 2.86 20.36
CA THR A 65 -15.90 2.19 19.12
C THR A 65 -14.96 2.49 17.97
N LEU A 66 -14.52 1.44 17.26
CA LEU A 66 -13.72 1.59 16.02
C LEU A 66 -14.58 2.24 14.94
N SER A 67 -14.13 3.35 14.43
CA SER A 67 -14.80 4.19 13.42
C SER A 67 -13.86 4.45 12.24
N GLU A 68 -14.43 4.69 11.07
CA GLU A 68 -13.65 5.06 9.88
C GLU A 68 -13.66 6.58 9.70
N ILE A 69 -12.53 7.13 9.23
CA ILE A 69 -12.38 8.57 8.97
C ILE A 69 -12.69 8.80 7.48
N TYR A 70 -13.71 9.60 7.24
CA TYR A 70 -14.15 10.00 5.90
C TYR A 70 -13.77 11.44 5.61
N VAL A 71 -13.50 11.71 4.32
CA VAL A 71 -13.41 13.08 3.82
C VAL A 71 -14.77 13.54 3.36
N THR A 72 -15.22 14.67 3.83
CA THR A 72 -16.48 15.33 3.44
C THR A 72 -16.24 16.80 3.11
N GLN A 73 -17.27 17.47 2.61
CA GLN A 73 -17.20 18.90 2.31
C GLN A 73 -18.14 19.67 3.23
N GLU A 74 -17.59 20.67 3.92
CA GLU A 74 -18.33 21.60 4.76
C GLU A 74 -17.97 23.03 4.37
N GLU A 75 -18.97 23.86 4.08
CA GLU A 75 -18.81 25.29 3.68
C GLU A 75 -17.81 25.53 2.52
N GLY A 76 -17.58 24.52 1.69
CA GLY A 76 -16.62 24.58 0.56
C GLY A 76 -15.25 24.00 0.85
N ASP A 77 -14.90 23.75 2.09
CA ASP A 77 -13.65 23.14 2.52
C ASP A 77 -13.78 21.62 2.67
N LEU A 78 -12.69 20.90 2.43
CA LEU A 78 -12.61 19.47 2.74
C LEU A 78 -12.22 19.27 4.20
N VAL A 79 -13.04 18.50 4.91
CA VAL A 79 -12.86 18.17 6.32
C VAL A 79 -12.94 16.66 6.53
N THR A 80 -12.51 16.18 7.70
CA THR A 80 -12.60 14.77 8.05
C THR A 80 -13.61 14.55 9.15
N ASN A 81 -14.46 13.51 9.00
CA ASN A 81 -15.45 13.11 9.99
C ASN A 81 -15.35 11.60 10.25
N ALA A 82 -15.48 11.19 11.52
CA ALA A 82 -15.57 9.78 11.87
C ALA A 82 -17.00 9.26 11.63
N GLY A 83 -17.10 8.02 11.14
CA GLY A 83 -18.37 7.35 10.87
C GLY A 83 -18.26 5.83 10.98
N ALA A 84 -19.34 5.13 10.63
CA ALA A 84 -19.35 3.67 10.64
C ALA A 84 -18.32 3.12 9.64
N LEU A 85 -17.80 1.93 9.92
CA LEU A 85 -16.86 1.25 9.01
C LEU A 85 -17.55 0.96 7.67
N SER A 86 -16.86 1.24 6.56
CA SER A 86 -17.33 0.90 5.21
C SER A 86 -17.21 -0.58 4.90
N ASP A 87 -16.27 -1.27 5.55
CA ASP A 87 -16.03 -2.70 5.40
C ASP A 87 -15.75 -3.34 6.77
N ILE A 88 -16.38 -4.48 7.04
CA ILE A 88 -16.16 -5.27 8.25
C ILE A 88 -14.70 -5.79 8.36
N ALA A 89 -14.02 -5.94 7.24
CA ALA A 89 -12.63 -6.35 7.19
C ALA A 89 -11.70 -5.36 7.92
N LEU A 90 -12.11 -4.10 8.08
CA LEU A 90 -11.35 -3.12 8.86
C LEU A 90 -11.27 -3.50 10.34
N ALA A 91 -12.39 -3.96 10.92
CA ALA A 91 -12.39 -4.45 12.30
C ALA A 91 -11.67 -5.80 12.41
N ALA A 92 -11.97 -6.73 11.49
CA ALA A 92 -11.35 -8.05 11.46
C ALA A 92 -9.82 -7.98 11.41
N ARG A 93 -9.25 -6.94 10.77
CA ARG A 93 -7.81 -6.74 10.71
C ARG A 93 -7.17 -6.64 12.10
N PHE A 94 -7.76 -5.90 13.01
CA PHE A 94 -7.23 -5.72 14.37
C PHE A 94 -7.48 -6.95 15.23
N ASP A 95 -8.62 -7.63 15.05
CA ASP A 95 -8.93 -8.89 15.72
C ASP A 95 -7.94 -10.00 15.31
N ASP A 96 -7.65 -10.15 14.02
CA ASP A 96 -6.69 -11.11 13.47
C ASP A 96 -5.26 -10.91 14.00
N LEU A 97 -4.91 -9.68 14.33
CA LEU A 97 -3.58 -9.31 14.85
C LEU A 97 -3.52 -9.28 16.38
N ASP A 98 -4.64 -9.52 17.08
CA ASP A 98 -4.81 -9.33 18.54
C ASP A 98 -4.35 -7.94 18.99
N LEU A 99 -4.70 -6.92 18.23
CA LEU A 99 -4.34 -5.52 18.47
C LEU A 99 -5.57 -4.68 18.78
N LYS A 100 -5.38 -3.68 19.64
CA LYS A 100 -6.40 -2.70 19.97
C LYS A 100 -5.84 -1.29 19.85
N LEU A 101 -6.57 -0.44 19.14
CA LEU A 101 -6.27 0.98 19.10
C LEU A 101 -6.78 1.67 20.36
N GLU A 102 -6.07 2.70 20.79
CA GLU A 102 -6.49 3.56 21.91
C GLU A 102 -7.49 4.61 21.44
N GLU A 103 -8.22 5.19 22.39
CA GLU A 103 -9.14 6.32 22.14
C GLU A 103 -8.45 7.47 21.41
N GLY A 104 -9.01 7.90 20.29
CA GLY A 104 -8.48 8.96 19.43
C GLY A 104 -7.18 8.61 18.68
N GLN A 105 -6.70 7.37 18.74
CA GLN A 105 -5.61 6.92 17.90
C GLN A 105 -6.09 6.77 16.45
N VAL A 106 -5.26 7.19 15.50
CA VAL A 106 -5.49 7.00 14.05
C VAL A 106 -4.59 5.89 13.54
N ALA A 107 -5.11 5.07 12.64
CA ALA A 107 -4.34 4.03 11.95
C ALA A 107 -4.79 3.89 10.48
N GLU A 108 -3.87 3.52 9.61
CA GLU A 108 -4.13 3.23 8.20
C GLU A 108 -4.25 1.71 8.01
N VAL A 109 -5.28 1.29 7.27
CA VAL A 109 -5.51 -0.10 6.89
C VAL A 109 -5.56 -0.23 5.37
N ASN A 110 -4.66 -1.03 4.81
CA ASN A 110 -4.63 -1.36 3.40
C ASN A 110 -5.34 -2.71 3.16
N LEU A 111 -6.57 -2.67 2.66
CA LEU A 111 -7.34 -3.88 2.33
C LEU A 111 -6.91 -4.53 1.01
N ALA A 112 -6.11 -3.85 0.17
CA ALA A 112 -5.70 -4.38 -1.12
C ALA A 112 -4.51 -5.37 -1.05
N LEU A 113 -3.85 -5.52 0.10
CA LEU A 113 -2.71 -6.42 0.25
C LEU A 113 -3.06 -7.87 -0.07
N GLY A 114 -4.26 -8.33 0.35
CA GLY A 114 -4.73 -9.69 0.10
C GLY A 114 -4.92 -9.98 -1.38
N SER A 115 -5.60 -9.09 -2.11
CA SER A 115 -5.82 -9.23 -3.54
C SER A 115 -4.51 -9.17 -4.33
N TRP A 116 -3.60 -8.30 -3.95
CA TRP A 116 -2.27 -8.25 -4.58
C TRP A 116 -1.48 -9.55 -4.34
N ALA A 117 -1.46 -10.08 -3.12
CA ALA A 117 -0.79 -11.34 -2.81
C ALA A 117 -1.35 -12.50 -3.63
N GLN A 118 -2.69 -12.54 -3.81
CA GLN A 118 -3.34 -13.52 -4.67
C GLN A 118 -2.91 -13.39 -6.13
N GLU A 119 -2.86 -12.18 -6.68
CA GLU A 119 -2.39 -11.94 -8.04
C GLU A 119 -0.92 -12.36 -8.22
N ALA A 120 -0.06 -12.02 -7.26
CA ALA A 120 1.34 -12.38 -7.27
C ALA A 120 1.55 -13.90 -7.20
N ALA A 121 0.80 -14.60 -6.35
CA ALA A 121 0.82 -16.06 -6.26
C ALA A 121 0.36 -16.73 -7.55
N GLN A 122 -0.69 -16.21 -8.20
CA GLN A 122 -1.15 -16.71 -9.49
C GLN A 122 -0.17 -16.46 -10.63
N ALA A 123 0.61 -15.40 -10.54
CA ALA A 123 1.62 -15.04 -11.54
C ALA A 123 2.89 -15.88 -11.39
N LEU A 124 3.38 -16.06 -10.18
CA LEU A 124 4.67 -16.70 -9.89
C LEU A 124 4.50 -18.22 -9.83
N HIS A 125 5.18 -18.94 -10.74
CA HIS A 125 5.27 -20.39 -10.68
C HIS A 125 6.45 -20.86 -9.84
N ARG A 126 7.60 -20.19 -9.97
CA ARG A 126 8.84 -20.51 -9.25
C ARG A 126 9.72 -19.28 -9.12
N GLY A 127 10.13 -18.95 -7.91
CA GLY A 127 11.06 -17.83 -7.71
C GLY A 127 10.84 -17.09 -6.43
N PHE A 128 10.99 -15.77 -6.48
CA PHE A 128 10.95 -14.91 -5.29
C PHE A 128 10.09 -13.68 -5.55
N ILE A 129 9.54 -13.15 -4.46
CA ILE A 129 8.96 -11.81 -4.40
C ILE A 129 9.84 -11.00 -3.45
N LEU A 130 10.35 -9.88 -3.94
CA LEU A 130 11.18 -8.96 -3.17
C LEU A 130 10.49 -7.61 -3.10
N THR A 131 10.10 -7.20 -1.91
CA THR A 131 9.49 -5.90 -1.62
C THR A 131 10.43 -5.06 -0.79
N VAL A 132 10.68 -3.83 -1.24
CA VAL A 132 11.41 -2.79 -0.50
C VAL A 132 10.46 -1.61 -0.35
N ASP A 133 10.08 -1.30 0.88
CA ASP A 133 9.09 -0.25 1.14
C ASP A 133 9.25 0.32 2.54
N TYR A 134 8.61 1.46 2.80
CA TYR A 134 8.54 2.08 4.12
C TYR A 134 7.43 1.43 4.93
N GLY A 135 7.76 0.89 6.07
CA GLY A 135 6.76 0.22 6.90
C GLY A 135 7.36 -0.43 8.13
N ASP A 136 6.50 -1.10 8.86
CA ASP A 136 6.88 -1.76 10.09
C ASP A 136 6.04 -3.02 10.31
N ARG A 137 6.34 -3.78 11.36
CA ARG A 137 5.45 -4.82 11.84
C ARG A 137 4.20 -4.19 12.45
N ALA A 138 3.09 -4.89 12.39
CA ALA A 138 1.81 -4.41 12.93
C ALA A 138 1.90 -3.93 14.38
N SER A 139 2.67 -4.64 15.25
CA SER A 139 2.88 -4.26 16.65
C SER A 139 3.49 -2.87 16.83
N ASP A 140 4.39 -2.49 15.93
CA ASP A 140 5.07 -1.20 15.97
C ASP A 140 4.30 -0.14 15.19
N LEU A 141 3.72 -0.53 14.04
CA LEU A 141 2.94 0.35 13.17
C LEU A 141 1.67 0.88 13.88
N TYR A 142 1.00 0.01 14.64
CA TYR A 142 -0.22 0.35 15.38
C TYR A 142 0.03 0.68 16.87
N SER A 143 1.28 0.94 17.23
CA SER A 143 1.65 1.35 18.59
C SER A 143 1.17 2.78 18.88
N ALA A 144 0.27 2.96 19.84
CA ALA A 144 -0.20 4.27 20.28
C ALA A 144 0.92 5.18 20.80
N GLN A 145 1.99 4.60 21.36
CA GLN A 145 3.14 5.35 21.87
C GLN A 145 3.93 6.02 20.75
N ASN A 146 4.09 5.32 19.63
CA ASN A 146 4.97 5.75 18.54
C ASN A 146 4.20 6.34 17.35
N ARG A 147 2.95 5.93 17.13
CA ARG A 147 2.17 6.18 15.91
C ARG A 147 0.73 6.63 16.20
N ARG A 148 0.54 7.44 17.25
CA ARG A 148 -0.82 7.87 17.68
C ARG A 148 -1.61 8.58 16.57
N ARG A 149 -0.94 9.26 15.64
CA ARG A 149 -1.56 10.00 14.52
C ARG A 149 -1.57 9.23 13.20
N GLY A 150 -1.27 7.94 13.23
CA GLY A 150 -1.07 7.16 12.03
C GLY A 150 0.26 7.44 11.33
N THR A 151 0.34 7.07 10.08
CA THR A 151 1.56 7.14 9.26
C THR A 151 1.34 7.84 7.93
N LEU A 152 0.10 8.29 7.64
CA LEU A 152 -0.21 8.99 6.40
C LEU A 152 0.66 10.23 6.29
N THR A 153 1.38 10.32 5.18
CA THR A 153 2.33 11.39 4.89
C THR A 153 2.07 11.93 3.50
N THR A 154 2.27 13.22 3.31
CA THR A 154 2.10 13.84 2.02
C THR A 154 3.35 14.59 1.59
N PHE A 155 3.63 14.56 0.27
CA PHE A 155 4.77 15.24 -0.32
C PHE A 155 4.31 16.16 -1.44
N TYR A 156 4.64 17.44 -1.31
CA TYR A 156 4.41 18.45 -2.33
C TYR A 156 5.74 19.08 -2.75
N ASN A 157 6.08 19.01 -4.03
CA ASN A 157 7.37 19.46 -4.56
C ASN A 157 8.57 18.91 -3.76
N HIS A 158 8.57 17.60 -3.50
CA HIS A 158 9.58 16.87 -2.73
C HIS A 158 9.74 17.34 -1.26
N THR A 159 8.81 18.12 -0.75
CA THR A 159 8.78 18.53 0.65
C THR A 159 7.65 17.83 1.36
N GLN A 160 7.98 17.19 2.48
CA GLN A 160 6.97 16.56 3.34
C GLN A 160 6.09 17.65 3.95
N ILE A 161 4.78 17.44 3.87
CA ILE A 161 3.76 18.27 4.48
C ILE A 161 2.74 17.40 5.19
N ASP A 162 2.18 17.90 6.29
CA ASP A 162 1.12 17.20 7.04
C ASP A 162 -0.24 17.83 6.69
N ALA A 163 -0.63 17.74 5.43
CA ALA A 163 -1.85 18.38 4.94
C ALA A 163 -2.48 17.60 3.75
N PRO A 164 -3.03 16.40 3.98
CA PRO A 164 -3.51 15.53 2.91
C PRO A 164 -4.66 16.13 2.09
N LEU A 165 -5.43 17.06 2.64
CA LEU A 165 -6.56 17.69 1.97
C LEU A 165 -6.21 19.04 1.28
N ARG A 166 -4.94 19.48 1.29
CA ARG A 166 -4.59 20.84 0.84
C ARG A 166 -4.27 20.94 -0.66
N TYR A 167 -3.47 20.08 -1.21
CA TYR A 167 -3.01 20.18 -2.61
C TYR A 167 -3.56 19.02 -3.45
N ILE A 168 -4.88 18.87 -3.46
CA ILE A 168 -5.59 17.75 -4.09
C ILE A 168 -5.14 17.55 -5.54
N GLY A 169 -4.73 16.31 -5.86
CA GLY A 169 -4.24 15.93 -7.19
C GLY A 169 -2.85 16.47 -7.56
N ARG A 170 -2.15 17.17 -6.63
CA ARG A 170 -0.85 17.80 -6.88
C ARG A 170 0.23 17.38 -5.87
N GLN A 171 -0.08 16.46 -5.00
CA GLN A 171 0.82 15.90 -3.97
C GLN A 171 0.78 14.40 -4.02
N ASP A 172 1.86 13.76 -3.60
CA ASP A 172 1.90 12.33 -3.34
C ASP A 172 1.39 12.08 -1.92
N ILE A 173 0.56 11.08 -1.75
CA ILE A 173 0.03 10.63 -0.46
C ILE A 173 0.52 9.22 -0.25
N THR A 174 1.22 8.97 0.85
CA THR A 174 1.77 7.67 1.20
C THR A 174 1.37 7.27 2.62
N ALA A 175 1.31 5.97 2.88
CA ALA A 175 1.15 5.41 4.21
C ALA A 175 2.14 4.27 4.41
N GLN A 176 2.65 4.08 5.62
CA GLN A 176 3.59 3.00 5.90
C GLN A 176 2.92 1.64 5.74
N VAL A 177 3.68 0.68 5.20
CA VAL A 177 3.21 -0.67 4.91
C VAL A 177 3.15 -1.51 6.18
N ASP A 178 2.02 -2.17 6.43
CA ASP A 178 1.91 -3.24 7.42
C ASP A 178 2.53 -4.53 6.84
N PHE A 179 3.80 -4.75 7.13
CA PHE A 179 4.51 -5.94 6.68
C PHE A 179 3.99 -7.23 7.31
N THR A 180 3.40 -7.18 8.51
CA THR A 180 2.75 -8.36 9.10
C THR A 180 1.59 -8.81 8.25
N SER A 181 0.74 -7.89 7.84
CA SER A 181 -0.40 -8.17 6.97
C SER A 181 0.02 -8.61 5.58
N LEU A 182 1.06 -7.99 5.01
CA LEU A 182 1.58 -8.39 3.69
C LEU A 182 2.13 -9.83 3.71
N VAL A 183 2.91 -10.18 4.74
CA VAL A 183 3.46 -11.55 4.93
C VAL A 183 2.33 -12.56 5.15
N ASN A 184 1.34 -12.24 6.00
CA ASN A 184 0.20 -13.12 6.25
C ASN A 184 -0.62 -13.33 4.97
N ALA A 185 -0.83 -12.30 4.17
CA ALA A 185 -1.48 -12.41 2.87
C ALA A 185 -0.70 -13.30 1.91
N GLY A 186 0.63 -13.17 1.87
CA GLY A 186 1.51 -14.05 1.11
C GLY A 186 1.36 -15.51 1.53
N HIS A 187 1.52 -15.82 2.82
CA HIS A 187 1.38 -17.17 3.36
C HIS A 187 0.00 -17.79 3.06
N SER A 188 -1.07 -17.01 3.19
CA SER A 188 -2.45 -17.47 2.89
C SER A 188 -2.64 -17.83 1.42
N ASN A 189 -1.80 -17.31 0.53
CA ASN A 189 -1.81 -17.58 -0.91
C ASN A 189 -0.67 -18.52 -1.37
N GLY A 190 0.10 -19.08 -0.43
CA GLY A 190 1.16 -20.07 -0.71
C GLY A 190 2.48 -19.50 -1.22
N ILE A 191 2.75 -18.23 -0.92
CA ILE A 191 4.01 -17.54 -1.22
C ILE A 191 4.65 -16.96 0.01
#